data_ff2296d88df9ea7d416fee102809e7d7
#
_entry.id   ff2296d88df9ea7d416fee102809e7d7
#
_cell.length_a   1.000
_cell.length_b   1.000
_cell.length_c   1.000
_cell.angle_alpha   90.00
_cell.angle_beta   90.00
_cell.angle_gamma   90.00
#
_symmetry.space_group_name_H-M   'P 1'
#
loop_
_entity.id
_entity.type
_entity.pdbx_description
1 polymer ?
#
loop_
_entity_poly.entity_id
_entity_poly.type
_entity_poly.pdbx_seq_one_letter_code
_entity_poly.pdbx_strand_id
1 'polypeptide(L)'
;LIEALYHEEPNEKAFKKWMRDNAQKHGQVCHVYAHPSDYASFGLSFEKASSFVNALAGKFKAKIYVYFAEREDGWVRVEYRSNLGYPVVNVAKRFGGGGHRYAAGSEIVNGQPAIHDILMALDEVEGDYPCTKKN
;
A
#
# COMPACT_ATOMS: atom_id res chain seq x y z
N LEU A 1 -22.85 16.47 -10.54
CA LEU A 1 -23.35 15.70 -9.40
C LEU A 1 -22.37 14.63 -9.00
N ILE A 2 -21.98 13.81 -9.97
CA ILE A 2 -21.00 12.76 -9.68
C ILE A 2 -19.69 13.38 -9.28
N GLU A 3 -19.34 14.50 -9.90
CA GLU A 3 -18.11 15.20 -9.54
C GLU A 3 -18.11 15.65 -8.10
N ALA A 4 -19.26 16.05 -7.58
CA ALA A 4 -19.35 16.47 -6.19
C ALA A 4 -19.09 15.32 -5.25
N LEU A 5 -19.50 14.10 -5.63
CA LEU A 5 -19.28 12.92 -4.78
C LEU A 5 -17.81 12.50 -4.75
N TYR A 6 -17.07 12.80 -5.80
CA TYR A 6 -15.67 12.36 -5.91
C TYR A 6 -14.71 13.54 -5.86
N HIS A 7 -15.18 14.66 -5.32
CA HIS A 7 -14.33 15.82 -5.20
C HIS A 7 -13.13 15.51 -4.32
N GLU A 8 -11.94 15.81 -4.82
CA GLU A 8 -10.70 15.62 -4.11
C GLU A 8 -10.18 16.99 -3.67
N GLU A 9 -9.89 17.12 -2.40
CA GLU A 9 -9.35 18.37 -1.88
C GLU A 9 -7.92 18.57 -2.36
N PRO A 10 -7.46 19.81 -2.51
CA PRO A 10 -6.09 20.06 -2.98
C PRO A 10 -5.01 19.41 -2.09
N ASN A 11 -5.23 19.38 -0.77
CA ASN A 11 -4.25 18.79 0.12
C ASN A 11 -4.20 17.27 -0.02
N GLU A 12 -5.33 16.63 -0.34
CA GLU A 12 -5.35 15.20 -0.59
C GLU A 12 -4.58 14.88 -1.85
N LYS A 13 -4.79 15.66 -2.89
CA LYS A 13 -4.09 15.49 -4.15
C LYS A 13 -2.59 15.68 -3.96
N ALA A 14 -2.21 16.68 -3.18
CA ALA A 14 -0.81 16.95 -2.90
C ALA A 14 -0.17 15.81 -2.12
N PHE A 15 -0.88 15.23 -1.14
CA PHE A 15 -0.35 14.11 -0.38
C PHE A 15 -0.19 12.87 -1.25
N LYS A 16 -1.13 12.62 -2.16
CA LYS A 16 -0.99 11.49 -3.07
C LYS A 16 0.24 11.64 -3.96
N LYS A 17 0.52 12.88 -4.39
CA LYS A 17 1.74 13.13 -5.14
C LYS A 17 2.96 12.87 -4.28
N TRP A 18 2.93 13.28 -3.01
CA TRP A 18 4.01 13.01 -2.07
C TRP A 18 4.25 11.50 -1.95
N MET A 19 3.18 10.70 -1.87
CA MET A 19 3.30 9.26 -1.80
C MET A 19 4.03 8.71 -3.01
N ARG A 20 3.63 9.13 -4.20
CA ARG A 20 4.27 8.65 -5.43
C ARG A 20 5.72 9.11 -5.53
N ASP A 21 6.00 10.33 -5.12
CA ASP A 21 7.35 10.89 -5.20
C ASP A 21 8.30 10.20 -4.23
N ASN A 22 7.78 9.69 -3.13
CA ASN A 22 8.58 9.03 -2.10
C ASN A 22 8.52 7.52 -2.15
N ALA A 23 7.82 6.97 -3.13
CA ALA A 23 7.71 5.54 -3.28
C ALA A 23 9.03 4.94 -3.73
N GLN A 24 9.28 3.71 -3.31
CA GLN A 24 10.49 2.98 -3.64
C GLN A 24 10.12 1.65 -4.23
N LYS A 25 11.07 1.04 -4.91
CA LYS A 25 10.87 -0.25 -5.54
C LYS A 25 11.69 -1.31 -4.81
N HIS A 26 11.08 -2.45 -4.55
CA HIS A 26 11.74 -3.63 -4.00
C HIS A 26 11.31 -4.82 -4.84
N GLY A 27 12.13 -5.19 -5.83
CA GLY A 27 11.76 -6.22 -6.76
C GLY A 27 10.50 -5.87 -7.52
N GLN A 28 9.47 -6.70 -7.38
CA GLN A 28 8.18 -6.46 -8.04
C GLN A 28 7.23 -5.59 -7.20
N VAL A 29 7.71 -5.05 -6.09
CA VAL A 29 6.86 -4.35 -5.12
C VAL A 29 7.18 -2.87 -5.11
N CYS A 30 6.14 -2.04 -5.18
CA CYS A 30 6.24 -0.60 -4.96
C CYS A 30 5.76 -0.32 -3.54
N HIS A 31 6.49 0.48 -2.78
CA HIS A 31 6.12 0.73 -1.40
C HIS A 31 6.44 2.15 -0.97
N VAL A 32 5.70 2.63 0.01
CA VAL A 32 5.97 3.92 0.64
C VAL A 32 5.55 3.83 2.12
N TYR A 33 6.24 4.58 2.95
CA TYR A 33 5.96 4.64 4.39
C TYR A 33 5.63 6.08 4.74
N ALA A 34 4.49 6.31 5.39
CA ALA A 34 4.09 7.64 5.84
C ALA A 34 4.10 7.69 7.36
N HIS A 35 4.89 8.59 7.90
CA HIS A 35 4.90 8.89 9.33
C HIS A 35 3.79 9.88 9.66
N PRO A 36 3.37 9.99 10.92
CA PRO A 36 2.37 11.00 11.28
C PRO A 36 2.75 12.41 10.88
N SER A 37 4.05 12.76 10.99
CA SER A 37 4.49 14.09 10.58
C SER A 37 4.31 14.31 9.08
N ASP A 38 4.38 13.25 8.28
CA ASP A 38 4.22 13.38 6.84
C ASP A 38 2.79 13.77 6.48
N TYR A 39 1.79 13.02 6.94
CA TYR A 39 0.43 13.34 6.55
C TYR A 39 -0.12 14.55 7.30
N ALA A 40 0.34 14.78 8.54
CA ALA A 40 -0.11 15.95 9.28
C ALA A 40 0.34 17.25 8.61
N SER A 41 1.50 17.23 7.97
CA SER A 41 1.99 18.43 7.27
C SER A 41 1.10 18.81 6.10
N PHE A 42 0.26 17.88 5.63
CA PHE A 42 -0.73 18.16 4.59
C PHE A 42 -2.11 18.41 5.19
N GLY A 43 -2.22 18.47 6.53
CA GLY A 43 -3.50 18.69 7.18
C GLY A 43 -4.42 17.48 7.17
N LEU A 44 -3.87 16.28 7.04
CA LEU A 44 -4.68 15.07 6.95
C LEU A 44 -4.65 14.29 8.24
N SER A 45 -5.78 13.66 8.58
CA SER A 45 -5.85 12.71 9.68
C SER A 45 -5.26 11.37 9.23
N PHE A 46 -4.99 10.52 10.21
CA PHE A 46 -4.55 9.15 9.90
C PHE A 46 -5.60 8.42 9.07
N GLU A 47 -6.88 8.53 9.46
CA GLU A 47 -7.95 7.82 8.75
C GLU A 47 -7.98 8.20 7.28
N LYS A 48 -7.84 9.49 6.99
CA LYS A 48 -7.86 9.93 5.61
C LYS A 48 -6.60 9.51 4.88
N ALA A 49 -5.44 9.76 5.48
CA ALA A 49 -4.16 9.46 4.83
C ALA A 49 -4.01 7.98 4.55
N SER A 50 -4.45 7.11 5.47
CA SER A 50 -4.27 5.68 5.31
C SER A 50 -5.18 5.08 4.24
N SER A 51 -6.14 5.84 3.73
CA SER A 51 -7.08 5.34 2.72
C SER A 51 -6.55 5.46 1.29
N PHE A 52 -5.35 5.99 1.09
CA PHE A 52 -4.90 6.39 -0.25
C PHE A 52 -3.96 5.38 -0.92
N VAL A 53 -4.04 4.11 -0.55
CA VAL A 53 -3.12 3.11 -1.10
C VAL A 53 -3.14 3.08 -2.63
N ASN A 54 -4.30 3.33 -3.23
CA ASN A 54 -4.43 3.26 -4.69
C ASN A 54 -3.67 4.38 -5.41
N ALA A 55 -3.18 5.38 -4.68
CA ALA A 55 -2.34 6.40 -5.28
C ALA A 55 -1.03 5.81 -5.84
N LEU A 56 -0.62 4.64 -5.35
CA LEU A 56 0.61 3.99 -5.81
C LEU A 56 0.41 3.15 -7.07
N ALA A 57 -0.83 2.97 -7.51
CA ALA A 57 -1.11 2.11 -8.66
C ALA A 57 -0.35 2.61 -9.88
N GLY A 58 0.32 1.70 -10.55
CA GLY A 58 1.07 2.01 -11.78
C GLY A 58 2.48 2.54 -11.56
N LYS A 59 2.83 2.92 -10.34
CA LYS A 59 4.17 3.42 -10.07
C LYS A 59 5.18 2.29 -10.27
N PHE A 60 6.24 2.57 -11.04
CA PHE A 60 7.30 1.61 -11.39
C PHE A 60 6.76 0.41 -12.17
N LYS A 61 5.52 0.45 -12.66
CA LYS A 61 4.87 -0.70 -13.28
C LYS A 61 4.96 -1.93 -12.39
N ALA A 62 4.91 -1.72 -11.07
CA ALA A 62 5.06 -2.80 -10.11
C ALA A 62 3.85 -3.74 -10.16
N LYS A 63 4.08 -5.01 -9.85
CA LYS A 63 3.02 -6.01 -9.79
C LYS A 63 2.19 -5.86 -8.53
N ILE A 64 2.83 -5.47 -7.45
CA ILE A 64 2.24 -5.34 -6.13
C ILE A 64 2.62 -3.98 -5.59
N TYR A 65 1.70 -3.34 -4.86
CA TYR A 65 2.05 -2.12 -4.15
C TYR A 65 1.53 -2.21 -2.73
N VAL A 66 2.32 -1.70 -1.79
CA VAL A 66 2.02 -1.76 -0.37
C VAL A 66 2.27 -0.41 0.25
N TYR A 67 1.36 0.01 1.11
CA TYR A 67 1.41 1.31 1.75
C TYR A 67 1.45 1.10 3.26
N PHE A 68 2.46 1.67 3.89
CA PHE A 68 2.63 1.62 5.35
C PHE A 68 2.26 2.99 5.90
N ALA A 69 1.17 3.06 6.66
CA ALA A 69 0.73 4.32 7.26
C ALA A 69 0.82 4.19 8.78
N GLU A 70 1.71 4.96 9.38
CA GLU A 70 1.94 4.90 10.81
C GLU A 70 0.91 5.74 11.55
N ARG A 71 0.30 5.16 12.58
CA ARG A 71 -0.58 5.88 13.50
C ARG A 71 0.24 6.60 14.55
N GLU A 72 -0.37 7.58 15.20
CA GLU A 72 0.34 8.36 16.21
C GLU A 72 0.73 7.53 17.43
N ASP A 73 0.04 6.40 17.66
CA ASP A 73 0.37 5.50 18.77
C ASP A 73 1.44 4.47 18.42
N GLY A 74 2.02 4.57 17.21
CA GLY A 74 3.11 3.69 16.81
C GLY A 74 2.69 2.44 16.06
N TRP A 75 1.40 2.12 16.01
CA TRP A 75 0.93 1.04 15.14
C TRP A 75 1.01 1.47 13.69
N VAL A 76 1.22 0.52 12.81
CA VAL A 76 1.32 0.79 11.38
C VAL A 76 0.24 0.01 10.66
N ARG A 77 -0.60 0.73 9.93
CA ARG A 77 -1.57 0.11 9.03
C ARG A 77 -0.86 -0.24 7.74
N VAL A 78 -1.04 -1.48 7.28
CA VAL A 78 -0.43 -1.94 6.03
C VAL A 78 -1.55 -2.27 5.07
N GLU A 79 -1.51 -1.65 3.89
CA GLU A 79 -2.49 -1.91 2.84
C GLU A 79 -1.76 -2.56 1.66
N TYR A 80 -2.25 -3.71 1.24
CA TYR A 80 -1.64 -4.50 0.19
C TYR A 80 -2.57 -4.51 -1.02
N ARG A 81 -2.02 -4.25 -2.20
CA ARG A 81 -2.81 -4.27 -3.44
C ARG A 81 -2.00 -4.92 -4.55
N SER A 82 -2.71 -5.51 -5.50
CA SER A 82 -2.09 -6.16 -6.63
C SER A 82 -2.70 -5.63 -7.92
N ASN A 83 -1.86 -5.37 -8.90
CA ASN A 83 -2.31 -4.86 -10.19
C ASN A 83 -2.69 -5.96 -11.16
N LEU A 84 -2.05 -7.11 -11.09
CA LEU A 84 -2.12 -8.09 -12.17
C LEU A 84 -2.34 -9.50 -11.67
N GLY A 85 -3.19 -9.66 -10.66
CA GLY A 85 -3.53 -10.99 -10.21
C GLY A 85 -2.43 -11.65 -9.39
N TYR A 86 -1.69 -10.90 -8.64
CA TYR A 86 -0.71 -11.42 -7.70
C TYR A 86 -1.37 -11.46 -6.32
N PRO A 87 -1.69 -12.64 -5.79
CA PRO A 87 -2.46 -12.71 -4.54
C PRO A 87 -1.63 -12.23 -3.36
N VAL A 88 -2.18 -11.26 -2.64
CA VAL A 88 -1.48 -10.65 -1.50
C VAL A 88 -2.08 -11.04 -0.17
N VAL A 89 -3.25 -11.68 -0.17
CA VAL A 89 -3.98 -11.94 1.07
C VAL A 89 -3.21 -12.89 2.00
N ASN A 90 -2.47 -13.85 1.45
CA ASN A 90 -1.73 -14.79 2.29
C ASN A 90 -0.58 -14.10 3.02
N VAL A 91 0.05 -13.12 2.39
CA VAL A 91 1.06 -12.34 3.08
C VAL A 91 0.42 -11.51 4.20
N ALA A 92 -0.71 -10.86 3.91
CA ALA A 92 -1.41 -10.10 4.94
C ALA A 92 -1.76 -10.99 6.14
N LYS A 93 -2.22 -12.21 5.89
CA LYS A 93 -2.55 -13.14 6.97
C LYS A 93 -1.35 -13.51 7.80
N ARG A 94 -0.18 -13.67 7.19
CA ARG A 94 1.05 -13.98 7.93
C ARG A 94 1.41 -12.88 8.92
N PHE A 95 0.97 -11.67 8.66
CA PHE A 95 1.26 -10.52 9.53
C PHE A 95 0.02 -10.05 10.28
N GLY A 96 -0.92 -10.96 10.53
CA GLY A 96 -2.03 -10.70 11.42
C GLY A 96 -3.23 -10.04 10.77
N GLY A 97 -3.32 -10.05 9.46
CA GLY A 97 -4.40 -9.38 8.75
C GLY A 97 -5.23 -10.32 7.91
N GLY A 98 -5.80 -9.77 6.85
CA GLY A 98 -6.64 -10.51 5.94
C GLY A 98 -7.26 -9.58 4.92
N GLY A 99 -8.30 -10.05 4.25
CA GLY A 99 -9.00 -9.28 3.26
C GLY A 99 -9.32 -10.11 2.04
N HIS A 100 -9.30 -9.45 0.89
CA HIS A 100 -9.55 -10.11 -0.38
C HIS A 100 -8.24 -10.55 -1.00
N ARG A 101 -8.35 -11.44 -1.98
CA ARG A 101 -7.18 -12.05 -2.60
C ARG A 101 -6.17 -11.03 -3.11
N TYR A 102 -6.65 -9.95 -3.71
CA TYR A 102 -5.77 -8.94 -4.33
C TYR A 102 -5.81 -7.59 -3.61
N ALA A 103 -6.50 -7.50 -2.51
CA ALA A 103 -6.65 -6.27 -1.75
C ALA A 103 -6.85 -6.62 -0.28
N ALA A 104 -5.79 -6.51 0.50
CA ALA A 104 -5.79 -6.96 1.88
C ALA A 104 -5.15 -5.92 2.77
N GLY A 105 -5.24 -6.11 4.08
CA GLY A 105 -4.64 -5.21 5.05
C GLY A 105 -4.19 -5.95 6.28
N SER A 106 -3.28 -5.33 7.03
CA SER A 106 -2.87 -5.81 8.34
C SER A 106 -2.44 -4.63 9.19
N GLU A 107 -2.20 -4.89 10.47
CA GLU A 107 -1.63 -3.88 11.37
C GLU A 107 -0.44 -4.50 12.07
N ILE A 108 0.65 -3.76 12.15
CA ILE A 108 1.86 -4.23 12.78
C ILE A 108 2.36 -3.21 13.79
N VAL A 109 3.18 -3.67 14.73
CA VAL A 109 3.80 -2.83 15.75
C VAL A 109 5.28 -2.75 15.48
N ASN A 110 5.89 -1.59 15.70
CA ASN A 110 7.33 -1.42 15.55
C ASN A 110 7.81 -1.91 14.21
N GLY A 111 7.36 -1.24 13.20
CA GLY A 111 7.35 -1.71 11.85
C GLY A 111 8.64 -2.10 11.17
N GLN A 112 9.83 -1.68 11.61
CA GLN A 112 11.01 -1.79 10.75
C GLN A 112 11.39 -3.23 10.37
N PRO A 113 11.55 -4.16 11.34
CA PRO A 113 11.87 -5.53 10.92
C PRO A 113 10.74 -6.18 10.15
N ALA A 114 9.48 -5.93 10.57
CA ALA A 114 8.33 -6.52 9.88
C ALA A 114 8.18 -5.95 8.48
N ILE A 115 8.51 -4.67 8.27
CA ILE A 115 8.45 -4.07 6.94
C ILE A 115 9.37 -4.81 5.99
N HIS A 116 10.59 -5.08 6.39
CA HIS A 116 11.52 -5.82 5.53
C HIS A 116 10.95 -7.21 5.22
N ASP A 117 10.43 -7.90 6.23
CA ASP A 117 9.87 -9.23 6.05
C ASP A 117 8.67 -9.20 5.10
N ILE A 118 7.83 -8.19 5.23
CA ILE A 118 6.67 -8.04 4.34
C ILE A 118 7.13 -7.82 2.90
N LEU A 119 8.12 -6.96 2.69
CA LEU A 119 8.60 -6.67 1.34
C LEU A 119 9.22 -7.92 0.72
N MET A 120 9.99 -8.67 1.49
CA MET A 120 10.57 -9.91 1.01
C MET A 120 9.49 -10.91 0.62
N ALA A 121 8.48 -11.07 1.47
CA ALA A 121 7.40 -12.01 1.21
C ALA A 121 6.61 -11.61 -0.04
N LEU A 122 6.34 -10.32 -0.20
CA LEU A 122 5.59 -9.85 -1.37
C LEU A 122 6.40 -10.01 -2.64
N ASP A 123 7.71 -9.85 -2.57
CA ASP A 123 8.55 -10.00 -3.76
C ASP A 123 8.58 -11.44 -4.24
N GLU A 124 8.24 -12.39 -3.38
CA GLU A 124 8.22 -13.80 -3.75
C GLU A 124 6.87 -14.30 -4.22
N VAL A 125 5.83 -13.45 -4.17
CA VAL A 125 4.50 -13.86 -4.61
C VAL A 125 4.49 -14.10 -6.10
N GLU A 126 3.86 -15.21 -6.52
CA GLU A 126 3.70 -15.55 -7.92
C GLU A 126 2.30 -15.19 -8.38
N GLY A 127 2.20 -14.82 -9.65
CA GLY A 127 0.91 -14.47 -10.22
C GLY A 127 0.03 -15.70 -10.41
N ASP A 128 -1.27 -15.43 -10.48
CA ASP A 128 -2.29 -16.46 -10.61
C ASP A 128 -2.56 -16.89 -12.02
N TYR A 129 -1.87 -16.38 -13.00
CA TYR A 129 -2.19 -16.63 -14.39
C TYR A 129 -1.47 -17.88 -14.85
N PRO A 130 -2.14 -19.01 -14.77
CA PRO A 130 -1.45 -20.27 -15.06
C PRO A 130 -1.06 -20.43 -16.51
N CYS A 131 -1.88 -19.89 -17.39
CA CYS A 131 -1.67 -20.14 -18.78
C CYS A 131 -0.74 -19.18 -19.42
N THR A 132 -0.24 -18.33 -18.65
CA THR A 132 0.64 -17.38 -19.20
C THR A 132 1.87 -18.02 -19.70
N LYS A 133 1.81 -19.09 -19.41
CA LYS A 133 2.86 -19.61 -19.79
C LYS A 133 2.89 -20.55 -20.69
N LYS A 134 2.59 -20.72 -20.87
CA LYS A 134 2.68 -21.39 -21.69
C LYS A 134 2.81 -21.34 -22.71
N ASN A 135 2.85 -21.06 -22.70
CA ASN A 135 2.91 -20.83 -23.70
C ASN A 135 3.25 -20.61 -24.13
#